data_5c0270d3578ba1ba5ca7de65e99a703d
#
_entry.id   5c0270d3578ba1ba5ca7de65e99a703d
#
_cell.length_a   1.000
_cell.length_b   1.000
_cell.length_c   1.000
_cell.angle_alpha   90.00
_cell.angle_beta   90.00
_cell.angle_gamma   90.00
#
_symmetry.space_group_name_H-M   'P 1'
#
loop_
_entity.id
_entity.type
_entity.pdbx_description
1 polymer ?
#
loop_
_entity_poly.entity_id
_entity_poly.type
_entity_poly.pdbx_seq_one_letter_code
_entity_poly.pdbx_strand_id
1 'polypeptide(L)'
;MRVLVLGHTGMLGQALLRRLSLEDIKVLTVARNDLDALEPNFAKIGILAPNVIVNAIGLINRRMHLRESDFLRVNSLFPRRLADYCQGLNINLIHVSTDCVFSGDAGPYDESSPSLAVDTYGRTKLWGEPTNALVLRTSIIGPELSNFYSLLCWFLSQKGPVRGFVNHHWNGLTTWELAGVIAKLIRQGKIPFGIKHIHGQDLSKYDLLKMLAVAYGLNCHIEPFEDTQGRDTRLRTLHTEFLERLHIAPMHEQLAKLNCLSDKQGRWRELT
;
A
#
# COMPACT_ATOMS: atom_id res chain seq x y z
N MET A 1 7.50 15.03 17.00
CA MET A 1 7.83 13.63 16.69
C MET A 1 8.50 13.53 15.32
N ARG A 2 9.48 12.62 15.11
CA ARG A 2 10.24 12.46 13.84
C ARG A 2 9.83 11.14 13.19
N VAL A 3 9.34 11.22 11.96
CA VAL A 3 8.88 10.04 11.18
C VAL A 3 9.68 9.94 9.90
N LEU A 4 10.36 8.82 9.70
CA LEU A 4 11.10 8.52 8.47
C LEU A 4 10.23 7.70 7.52
N VAL A 5 9.98 8.22 6.32
CA VAL A 5 9.26 7.51 5.25
C VAL A 5 10.27 6.94 4.27
N LEU A 6 10.37 5.61 4.23
CA LEU A 6 11.16 4.87 3.26
C LEU A 6 10.29 4.55 2.04
N GLY A 7 10.86 4.72 0.83
CA GLY A 7 10.10 4.57 -0.42
C GLY A 7 9.25 5.80 -0.77
N HIS A 8 9.67 6.99 -0.35
CA HIS A 8 8.95 8.24 -0.50
C HIS A 8 8.63 8.65 -1.96
N THR A 9 9.33 8.09 -2.94
CA THR A 9 9.05 8.31 -4.37
C THR A 9 8.01 7.36 -4.95
N GLY A 10 7.63 6.32 -4.21
CA GLY A 10 6.60 5.36 -4.60
C GLY A 10 5.18 5.90 -4.40
N MET A 11 4.19 5.16 -4.94
CA MET A 11 2.77 5.52 -4.90
C MET A 11 2.27 5.81 -3.47
N LEU A 12 2.52 4.91 -2.52
CA LEU A 12 2.15 5.11 -1.12
C LEU A 12 3.04 6.14 -0.42
N GLY A 13 4.35 6.13 -0.71
CA GLY A 13 5.30 7.06 -0.11
C GLY A 13 4.95 8.51 -0.37
N GLN A 14 4.48 8.83 -1.56
CA GLN A 14 3.99 10.18 -1.91
C GLN A 14 2.74 10.57 -1.12
N ALA A 15 1.80 9.66 -0.96
CA ALA A 15 0.61 9.90 -0.13
C ALA A 15 1.00 10.14 1.34
N LEU A 16 1.94 9.34 1.86
CA LEU A 16 2.47 9.50 3.22
C LEU A 16 3.14 10.86 3.44
N LEU A 17 4.02 11.30 2.52
CA LEU A 17 4.64 12.61 2.62
C LEU A 17 3.60 13.73 2.73
N ARG A 18 2.65 13.74 1.80
CA ARG A 18 1.58 14.75 1.72
C ARG A 18 0.67 14.70 2.95
N ARG A 19 0.31 13.51 3.42
CA ARG A 19 -0.61 13.35 4.53
C ARG A 19 0.03 13.70 5.88
N LEU A 20 1.28 13.26 6.09
CA LEU A 20 2.03 13.52 7.31
C LEU A 20 2.48 15.02 7.42
N SER A 21 2.66 15.70 6.29
CA SER A 21 2.97 17.14 6.30
C SER A 21 1.81 18.02 6.79
N LEU A 22 0.59 17.49 6.85
CA LEU A 22 -0.57 18.16 7.42
C LEU A 22 -0.67 17.98 8.95
N GLU A 23 0.21 17.19 9.54
CA GLU A 23 0.24 16.90 10.97
C GLU A 23 1.44 17.62 11.61
N ASP A 24 1.41 17.78 12.93
CA ASP A 24 2.58 18.29 13.68
C ASP A 24 3.65 17.19 13.84
N ILE A 25 4.19 16.78 12.69
CA ILE A 25 5.16 15.69 12.55
C ILE A 25 6.32 16.17 11.69
N LYS A 26 7.55 16.01 12.19
CA LYS A 26 8.75 16.21 11.36
C LYS A 26 8.94 15.00 10.45
N VAL A 27 8.55 15.15 9.19
CA VAL A 27 8.72 14.11 8.17
C VAL A 27 10.16 14.11 7.65
N LEU A 28 10.76 12.93 7.62
CA LEU A 28 12.11 12.67 7.13
C LEU A 28 12.04 11.73 5.94
N THR A 29 12.96 11.90 5.02
CA THR A 29 13.16 10.98 3.88
C THR A 29 14.64 10.64 3.73
N VAL A 30 14.93 9.59 3.00
CA VAL A 30 16.29 9.20 2.66
C VAL A 30 16.33 8.82 1.17
N ALA A 31 17.32 9.33 0.46
CA ALA A 31 17.49 9.01 -0.94
C ALA A 31 18.05 7.59 -1.12
N ARG A 32 17.84 6.99 -2.30
CA ARG A 32 18.33 5.64 -2.60
C ARG A 32 19.84 5.54 -2.46
N ASN A 33 20.59 6.56 -2.84
CA ASN A 33 22.06 6.59 -2.72
C ASN A 33 22.54 6.55 -1.27
N ASP A 34 21.71 7.00 -0.32
CA ASP A 34 22.02 6.97 1.12
C ASP A 34 21.54 5.67 1.79
N LEU A 35 20.49 5.05 1.24
CA LEU A 35 19.94 3.78 1.72
C LEU A 35 19.36 2.98 0.55
N ASP A 36 20.17 2.10 -0.04
CA ASP A 36 19.69 1.14 -1.05
C ASP A 36 19.18 -0.15 -0.37
N ALA A 37 17.94 -0.51 -0.65
CA ALA A 37 17.34 -1.74 -0.11
C ALA A 37 17.98 -3.02 -0.66
N LEU A 38 18.73 -2.96 -1.77
CA LEU A 38 19.50 -4.09 -2.29
C LEU A 38 20.74 -4.39 -1.42
N GLU A 39 21.39 -3.34 -0.91
CA GLU A 39 22.60 -3.43 -0.08
C GLU A 39 22.52 -2.42 1.08
N PRO A 40 21.64 -2.66 2.08
CA PRO A 40 21.29 -1.64 3.04
C PRO A 40 22.43 -1.34 4.02
N ASN A 41 22.76 -0.05 4.11
CA ASN A 41 23.54 0.54 5.19
C ASN A 41 22.63 1.44 6.03
N PHE A 42 22.36 1.06 7.26
CA PHE A 42 21.42 1.78 8.13
C PHE A 42 22.04 2.95 8.90
N ALA A 43 23.34 3.27 8.71
CA ALA A 43 24.00 4.35 9.44
C ALA A 43 23.27 5.70 9.31
N LYS A 44 22.72 6.00 8.12
CA LYS A 44 21.94 7.22 7.89
C LYS A 44 20.67 7.28 8.76
N ILE A 45 20.03 6.16 9.04
CA ILE A 45 18.87 6.08 9.94
C ILE A 45 19.27 6.46 11.35
N GLY A 46 20.41 5.96 11.85
CA GLY A 46 20.96 6.32 13.15
C GLY A 46 21.21 7.82 13.29
N ILE A 47 21.79 8.47 12.26
CA ILE A 47 22.01 9.91 12.22
C ILE A 47 20.68 10.69 12.22
N LEU A 48 19.70 10.23 11.45
CA LEU A 48 18.39 10.85 11.39
C LEU A 48 17.60 10.69 12.69
N ALA A 49 17.89 9.68 13.48
CA ALA A 49 17.26 9.36 14.78
C ALA A 49 15.72 9.51 14.75
N PRO A 50 14.99 8.79 13.90
CA PRO A 50 13.53 8.84 13.85
C PRO A 50 12.92 8.15 15.07
N ASN A 51 11.72 8.57 15.48
CA ASN A 51 10.92 7.84 16.49
C ASN A 51 10.13 6.70 15.84
N VAL A 52 9.71 6.89 14.58
CA VAL A 52 8.93 5.94 13.80
C VAL A 52 9.49 5.86 12.39
N ILE A 53 9.56 4.65 11.84
CA ILE A 53 9.84 4.41 10.43
C ILE A 53 8.61 3.80 9.78
N VAL A 54 8.20 4.34 8.62
CA VAL A 54 7.20 3.72 7.75
C VAL A 54 7.90 3.16 6.53
N ASN A 55 7.94 1.83 6.41
CA ASN A 55 8.54 1.17 5.27
C ASN A 55 7.50 0.91 4.17
N ALA A 56 7.52 1.75 3.13
CA ALA A 56 6.73 1.62 1.92
C ALA A 56 7.58 1.20 0.70
N ILE A 57 8.82 0.71 0.93
CA ILE A 57 9.66 0.16 -0.13
C ILE A 57 9.13 -1.23 -0.52
N GLY A 58 9.04 -1.47 -1.82
CA GLY A 58 8.75 -2.77 -2.40
C GLY A 58 8.93 -2.77 -3.91
N LEU A 59 9.39 -3.89 -4.44
CA LEU A 59 9.41 -4.15 -5.87
C LEU A 59 8.13 -4.88 -6.27
N ILE A 60 7.55 -4.51 -7.42
CA ILE A 60 6.34 -5.13 -7.99
C ILE A 60 6.67 -5.80 -9.33
N ASN A 61 5.92 -6.84 -9.72
CA ASN A 61 6.16 -7.66 -10.92
C ASN A 61 6.12 -6.91 -12.27
N ARG A 62 5.72 -5.65 -12.30
CA ARG A 62 5.54 -4.88 -13.55
C ARG A 62 6.83 -4.29 -14.13
N ARG A 63 7.99 -4.53 -13.52
CA ARG A 63 9.30 -4.07 -14.04
C ARG A 63 10.01 -5.23 -14.75
N MET A 64 10.00 -5.23 -16.07
CA MET A 64 10.47 -6.32 -16.94
C MET A 64 11.97 -6.68 -16.85
N HIS A 65 12.78 -5.99 -16.04
CA HIS A 65 14.24 -6.22 -15.97
C HIS A 65 14.75 -6.58 -14.57
N LEU A 66 13.84 -6.86 -13.61
CA LEU A 66 14.25 -7.22 -12.26
C LEU A 66 14.47 -8.72 -12.14
N ARG A 67 15.60 -9.11 -11.53
CA ARG A 67 15.90 -10.51 -11.20
C ARG A 67 15.10 -10.93 -9.97
N GLU A 68 14.78 -12.20 -9.85
CA GLU A 68 14.12 -12.75 -8.66
C GLU A 68 14.93 -12.48 -7.39
N SER A 69 16.25 -12.50 -7.48
CA SER A 69 17.15 -12.12 -6.39
C SER A 69 16.94 -10.69 -5.88
N ASP A 70 16.53 -9.76 -6.74
CA ASP A 70 16.27 -8.37 -6.34
C ASP A 70 14.96 -8.30 -5.53
N PHE A 71 13.95 -9.10 -5.90
CA PHE A 71 12.72 -9.23 -5.11
C PHE A 71 13.02 -9.80 -3.71
N LEU A 72 13.84 -10.85 -3.62
CA LEU A 72 14.25 -11.43 -2.34
C LEU A 72 15.00 -10.41 -1.46
N ARG A 73 15.94 -9.67 -2.04
CA ARG A 73 16.70 -8.66 -1.30
C ARG A 73 15.80 -7.54 -0.79
N VAL A 74 14.97 -6.94 -1.67
CA VAL A 74 14.18 -5.75 -1.35
C VAL A 74 12.90 -6.08 -0.60
N ASN A 75 12.18 -7.12 -0.99
CA ASN A 75 10.89 -7.44 -0.39
C ASN A 75 10.99 -8.34 0.85
N SER A 76 12.09 -9.14 0.97
CA SER A 76 12.21 -10.10 2.07
C SER A 76 13.34 -9.74 3.03
N LEU A 77 14.58 -9.66 2.58
CA LEU A 77 15.72 -9.46 3.47
C LEU A 77 15.77 -8.04 4.06
N PHE A 78 15.52 -7.03 3.24
CA PHE A 78 15.57 -5.64 3.68
C PHE A 78 14.60 -5.33 4.84
N PRO A 79 13.29 -5.63 4.76
CA PRO A 79 12.36 -5.29 5.85
C PRO A 79 12.67 -6.04 7.16
N ARG A 80 13.15 -7.27 7.11
CA ARG A 80 13.57 -8.03 8.30
C ARG A 80 14.81 -7.40 8.95
N ARG A 81 15.86 -7.15 8.19
CA ARG A 81 17.05 -6.46 8.69
C ARG A 81 16.75 -5.06 9.23
N LEU A 82 15.82 -4.33 8.57
CA LEU A 82 15.35 -3.04 9.05
C LEU A 82 14.63 -3.17 10.40
N ALA A 83 13.80 -4.19 10.57
CA ALA A 83 13.08 -4.43 11.82
C ALA A 83 14.03 -4.77 12.98
N ASP A 84 15.04 -5.62 12.73
CA ASP A 84 16.07 -5.94 13.73
C ASP A 84 16.86 -4.69 14.12
N TYR A 85 17.23 -3.87 13.15
CA TYR A 85 17.91 -2.60 13.39
C TYR A 85 17.04 -1.63 14.22
N CYS A 86 15.76 -1.50 13.88
CA CYS A 86 14.81 -0.68 14.61
C CYS A 86 14.65 -1.15 16.06
N GLN A 87 14.55 -2.44 16.29
CA GLN A 87 14.43 -3.02 17.61
C GLN A 87 15.67 -2.70 18.48
N GLY A 88 16.87 -2.81 17.91
CA GLY A 88 18.12 -2.47 18.59
C GLY A 88 18.23 -1.00 19.03
N LEU A 89 17.50 -0.09 18.38
CA LEU A 89 17.47 1.35 18.67
C LEU A 89 16.15 1.83 19.31
N ASN A 90 15.24 0.93 19.63
CA ASN A 90 13.91 1.24 20.16
C ASN A 90 13.10 2.19 19.25
N ILE A 91 13.21 1.99 17.92
CA ILE A 91 12.47 2.72 16.90
C ILE A 91 11.22 1.90 16.51
N ASN A 92 10.05 2.52 16.49
CA ASN A 92 8.85 1.84 16.02
C ASN A 92 8.88 1.68 14.48
N LEU A 93 8.62 0.46 13.99
CA LEU A 93 8.53 0.18 12.56
C LEU A 93 7.10 -0.18 12.17
N ILE A 94 6.58 0.49 11.14
CA ILE A 94 5.36 0.13 10.41
C ILE A 94 5.79 -0.37 9.04
N HIS A 95 5.58 -1.66 8.78
CA HIS A 95 5.86 -2.27 7.48
C HIS A 95 4.58 -2.49 6.70
N VAL A 96 4.50 -1.96 5.47
CA VAL A 96 3.34 -2.14 4.60
C VAL A 96 3.52 -3.38 3.75
N SER A 97 2.66 -4.37 3.97
CA SER A 97 2.56 -5.62 3.21
C SER A 97 1.37 -5.59 2.24
N THR A 98 0.91 -6.72 1.75
CA THR A 98 -0.04 -6.82 0.64
C THR A 98 -1.04 -7.96 0.84
N ASP A 99 -2.22 -7.83 0.21
CA ASP A 99 -3.20 -8.91 0.02
C ASP A 99 -2.68 -10.04 -0.90
N CYS A 100 -1.67 -9.75 -1.73
CA CYS A 100 -1.06 -10.74 -2.64
C CYS A 100 -0.27 -11.85 -1.90
N VAL A 101 -0.19 -11.84 -0.57
CA VAL A 101 0.28 -12.98 0.23
C VAL A 101 -0.71 -14.15 0.18
N PHE A 102 -1.92 -13.94 -0.31
CA PHE A 102 -2.96 -14.93 -0.51
C PHE A 102 -3.14 -15.27 -1.99
N SER A 103 -3.60 -16.49 -2.29
CA SER A 103 -3.82 -16.95 -3.66
C SER A 103 -5.00 -16.25 -4.36
N GLY A 104 -6.03 -15.92 -3.61
CA GLY A 104 -7.28 -15.40 -4.14
C GLY A 104 -8.33 -16.46 -4.47
N ASP A 105 -8.06 -17.72 -4.20
CA ASP A 105 -8.96 -18.86 -4.57
C ASP A 105 -10.01 -19.14 -3.49
N ALA A 106 -9.72 -18.77 -2.23
CA ALA A 106 -10.53 -19.14 -1.06
C ALA A 106 -10.87 -17.93 -0.16
N GLY A 107 -10.83 -16.72 -0.70
CA GLY A 107 -11.18 -15.51 0.08
C GLY A 107 -12.64 -15.46 0.54
N PRO A 108 -12.95 -14.55 1.46
CA PRO A 108 -12.07 -13.55 2.07
C PRO A 108 -11.12 -14.15 3.13
N TYR A 109 -9.98 -13.46 3.38
CA TYR A 109 -8.89 -13.93 4.26
C TYR A 109 -8.73 -13.07 5.49
N ASP A 110 -8.56 -13.68 6.66
CA ASP A 110 -8.15 -13.03 7.90
C ASP A 110 -6.68 -13.34 8.26
N GLU A 111 -6.20 -12.84 9.42
CA GLU A 111 -4.82 -13.02 9.84
C GLU A 111 -4.46 -14.49 10.16
N SER A 112 -5.45 -15.36 10.41
CA SER A 112 -5.26 -16.81 10.64
C SER A 112 -5.26 -17.62 9.35
N SER A 113 -5.71 -17.04 8.25
CA SER A 113 -5.81 -17.72 6.95
C SER A 113 -4.43 -18.10 6.42
N PRO A 114 -4.27 -19.32 5.84
CA PRO A 114 -3.00 -19.73 5.24
C PRO A 114 -2.55 -18.78 4.14
N SER A 115 -1.34 -18.25 4.27
CA SER A 115 -0.74 -17.37 3.26
C SER A 115 -0.11 -18.21 2.15
N LEU A 116 -0.79 -18.30 1.00
CA LEU A 116 -0.42 -19.13 -0.16
C LEU A 116 -0.22 -18.25 -1.40
N ALA A 117 0.78 -17.37 -1.34
CA ALA A 117 1.12 -16.50 -2.47
C ALA A 117 1.51 -17.30 -3.72
N VAL A 118 0.95 -16.93 -4.87
CA VAL A 118 1.13 -17.65 -6.15
C VAL A 118 2.27 -17.09 -7.01
N ASP A 119 2.65 -15.84 -6.81
CA ASP A 119 3.69 -15.18 -7.61
C ASP A 119 4.92 -14.76 -6.79
N THR A 120 6.01 -14.39 -7.46
CA THR A 120 7.26 -13.96 -6.83
C THR A 120 7.06 -12.71 -5.94
N TYR A 121 6.20 -11.78 -6.34
CA TYR A 121 5.91 -10.60 -5.54
C TYR A 121 5.26 -10.97 -4.20
N GLY A 122 4.15 -11.69 -4.25
CA GLY A 122 3.43 -12.10 -3.04
C GLY A 122 4.29 -12.95 -2.11
N ARG A 123 5.03 -13.95 -2.66
CA ARG A 123 5.95 -14.80 -1.88
C ARG A 123 7.03 -14.01 -1.19
N THR A 124 7.69 -13.09 -1.92
CA THR A 124 8.78 -12.30 -1.35
C THR A 124 8.29 -11.27 -0.34
N LYS A 125 7.10 -10.69 -0.52
CA LYS A 125 6.44 -9.83 0.47
C LYS A 125 6.10 -10.61 1.74
N LEU A 126 5.53 -11.81 1.61
CA LEU A 126 5.22 -12.68 2.73
C LEU A 126 6.46 -13.04 3.55
N TRP A 127 7.55 -13.45 2.88
CA TRP A 127 8.81 -13.78 3.55
C TRP A 127 9.48 -12.57 4.20
N GLY A 128 9.12 -11.36 3.78
CA GLY A 128 9.63 -10.12 4.32
C GLY A 128 8.87 -9.57 5.52
N GLU A 129 7.74 -10.14 5.89
CA GLU A 129 6.96 -9.68 7.03
C GLU A 129 7.73 -9.92 8.35
N PRO A 130 8.17 -8.84 9.06
CA PRO A 130 8.89 -9.00 10.30
C PRO A 130 7.94 -9.33 11.46
N THR A 131 8.41 -10.08 12.45
CA THR A 131 7.64 -10.47 13.65
C THR A 131 7.74 -9.43 14.77
N ASN A 132 8.74 -8.54 14.70
CA ASN A 132 9.07 -7.53 15.71
C ASN A 132 8.69 -6.11 15.26
N ALA A 133 7.65 -5.96 14.42
CA ALA A 133 7.13 -4.69 13.93
C ALA A 133 5.60 -4.76 13.76
N LEU A 134 4.97 -3.62 13.47
CA LEU A 134 3.62 -3.60 12.95
C LEU A 134 3.66 -3.88 11.44
N VAL A 135 2.98 -4.93 11.01
CA VAL A 135 2.79 -5.29 9.61
C VAL A 135 1.35 -4.99 9.20
N LEU A 136 1.17 -4.12 8.22
CA LEU A 136 -0.14 -3.80 7.66
C LEU A 136 -0.32 -4.54 6.33
N ARG A 137 -1.10 -5.61 6.30
CA ARG A 137 -1.55 -6.23 5.06
C ARG A 137 -2.75 -5.47 4.53
N THR A 138 -2.66 -5.01 3.29
CA THR A 138 -3.69 -4.22 2.63
C THR A 138 -3.53 -4.28 1.12
N SER A 139 -4.46 -3.69 0.40
CA SER A 139 -4.34 -3.44 -1.04
C SER A 139 -4.62 -1.97 -1.31
N ILE A 140 -3.96 -1.37 -2.29
CA ILE A 140 -4.05 0.06 -2.50
C ILE A 140 -4.23 0.45 -3.96
N ILE A 141 -4.95 1.57 -4.16
CA ILE A 141 -5.09 2.24 -5.45
C ILE A 141 -4.74 3.72 -5.27
N GLY A 142 -3.98 4.30 -6.21
CA GLY A 142 -3.62 5.71 -6.12
C GLY A 142 -2.77 6.22 -7.26
N PRO A 143 -2.48 7.53 -7.24
CA PRO A 143 -1.61 8.18 -8.21
C PRO A 143 -0.16 7.73 -8.10
N GLU A 144 0.54 7.74 -9.22
CA GLU A 144 1.99 7.51 -9.30
C GLU A 144 2.72 8.78 -9.72
N LEU A 145 4.01 8.89 -9.36
CA LEU A 145 4.88 9.96 -9.87
C LEU A 145 5.44 9.62 -11.26
N SER A 146 5.70 8.34 -11.49
CA SER A 146 6.33 7.84 -12.71
C SER A 146 5.84 6.43 -13.01
N ASN A 147 6.06 5.99 -14.25
CA ASN A 147 5.75 4.67 -14.79
C ASN A 147 4.27 4.38 -15.09
N PHE A 148 3.32 4.98 -14.41
CA PHE A 148 1.87 4.92 -14.66
C PHE A 148 1.30 3.51 -14.88
N TYR A 149 1.75 2.52 -14.07
CA TYR A 149 1.31 1.12 -14.15
C TYR A 149 0.16 0.79 -13.18
N SER A 150 -0.24 1.74 -12.32
CA SER A 150 -1.35 1.51 -11.39
C SER A 150 -2.67 1.31 -12.12
N LEU A 151 -3.62 0.63 -11.47
CA LEU A 151 -4.98 0.47 -12.01
C LEU A 151 -5.62 1.84 -12.30
N LEU A 152 -5.39 2.83 -11.42
CA LEU A 152 -5.89 4.19 -11.62
C LEU A 152 -5.34 4.80 -12.91
N CYS A 153 -4.01 4.87 -13.06
CA CYS A 153 -3.39 5.49 -14.23
C CYS A 153 -3.76 4.75 -15.52
N TRP A 154 -3.77 3.41 -15.49
CA TRP A 154 -4.22 2.60 -16.61
C TRP A 154 -5.67 2.96 -17.00
N PHE A 155 -6.59 2.97 -16.03
CA PHE A 155 -8.00 3.23 -16.33
C PHE A 155 -8.23 4.64 -16.88
N LEU A 156 -7.57 5.66 -16.30
CA LEU A 156 -7.67 7.04 -16.78
C LEU A 156 -7.08 7.25 -18.18
N SER A 157 -6.22 6.37 -18.66
CA SER A 157 -5.64 6.41 -20.00
C SER A 157 -6.51 5.76 -21.08
N GLN A 158 -7.59 5.04 -20.70
CA GLN A 158 -8.42 4.33 -21.66
C GLN A 158 -9.25 5.29 -22.50
N LYS A 159 -9.33 5.02 -23.81
CA LYS A 159 -10.10 5.82 -24.79
C LYS A 159 -11.31 5.07 -25.36
N GLY A 160 -11.48 3.82 -25.01
CA GLY A 160 -12.54 2.94 -25.51
C GLY A 160 -13.19 2.13 -24.37
N PRO A 161 -14.08 1.21 -24.72
CA PRO A 161 -14.70 0.34 -23.73
C PRO A 161 -13.67 -0.51 -23.01
N VAL A 162 -13.89 -0.78 -21.72
CA VAL A 162 -13.06 -1.64 -20.88
C VAL A 162 -13.89 -2.74 -20.26
N ARG A 163 -13.29 -3.91 -20.02
CA ARG A 163 -13.93 -4.99 -19.30
C ARG A 163 -13.67 -4.82 -17.80
N GLY A 164 -14.72 -4.91 -17.00
CA GLY A 164 -14.67 -4.95 -15.54
C GLY A 164 -15.04 -6.34 -15.03
N PHE A 165 -14.15 -6.98 -14.28
CA PHE A 165 -14.41 -8.31 -13.73
C PHE A 165 -15.45 -8.24 -12.61
N VAL A 166 -16.59 -8.94 -12.77
CA VAL A 166 -17.66 -9.00 -11.76
C VAL A 166 -17.37 -10.00 -10.66
N ASN A 167 -16.55 -11.01 -10.92
CA ASN A 167 -16.16 -12.08 -10.01
C ASN A 167 -14.72 -11.95 -9.46
N HIS A 168 -14.07 -10.80 -9.66
CA HIS A 168 -12.82 -10.45 -8.98
C HIS A 168 -13.12 -9.49 -7.83
N HIS A 169 -13.11 -10.01 -6.61
CA HIS A 169 -13.45 -9.26 -5.40
C HIS A 169 -12.22 -8.66 -4.71
N TRP A 170 -12.38 -7.45 -4.21
CA TRP A 170 -11.33 -6.65 -3.62
C TRP A 170 -11.92 -5.67 -2.60
N ASN A 171 -11.16 -5.29 -1.57
CA ASN A 171 -11.58 -4.31 -0.57
C ASN A 171 -10.42 -3.47 -0.01
N GLY A 172 -9.45 -3.14 -0.85
CA GLY A 172 -8.37 -2.24 -0.47
C GLY A 172 -8.81 -0.79 -0.30
N LEU A 173 -7.84 0.10 -0.14
CA LEU A 173 -8.04 1.52 0.10
C LEU A 173 -7.38 2.37 -0.98
N THR A 174 -7.72 3.67 -0.99
CA THR A 174 -6.85 4.63 -1.68
C THR A 174 -5.56 4.85 -0.89
N THR A 175 -4.48 5.22 -1.60
CA THR A 175 -3.21 5.55 -0.94
C THR A 175 -3.34 6.70 0.05
N TRP A 176 -4.23 7.66 -0.23
CA TRP A 176 -4.51 8.78 0.67
C TRP A 176 -5.19 8.33 1.96
N GLU A 177 -6.15 7.42 1.86
CA GLU A 177 -6.83 6.85 3.04
C GLU A 177 -5.85 6.05 3.91
N LEU A 178 -5.06 5.16 3.30
CA LEU A 178 -4.05 4.40 4.03
C LEU A 178 -3.02 5.32 4.70
N ALA A 179 -2.59 6.39 4.02
CA ALA A 179 -1.70 7.37 4.62
C ALA A 179 -2.35 8.07 5.83
N GLY A 180 -3.65 8.34 5.79
CA GLY A 180 -4.44 8.85 6.92
C GLY A 180 -4.50 7.86 8.09
N VAL A 181 -4.73 6.58 7.80
CA VAL A 181 -4.68 5.49 8.79
C VAL A 181 -3.32 5.45 9.49
N ILE A 182 -2.23 5.46 8.71
CA ILE A 182 -0.87 5.43 9.26
C ILE A 182 -0.58 6.69 10.09
N ALA A 183 -0.98 7.88 9.64
CA ALA A 183 -0.85 9.12 10.39
C ALA A 183 -1.60 9.05 11.73
N LYS A 184 -2.80 8.47 11.76
CA LYS A 184 -3.60 8.26 12.98
C LYS A 184 -2.90 7.32 13.96
N LEU A 185 -2.36 6.19 13.48
CA LEU A 185 -1.59 5.25 14.31
C LEU A 185 -0.36 5.92 14.93
N ILE A 186 0.37 6.71 14.14
CA ILE A 186 1.54 7.44 14.59
C ILE A 186 1.17 8.46 15.69
N ARG A 187 0.08 9.22 15.52
CA ARG A 187 -0.39 10.20 16.52
C ARG A 187 -0.82 9.57 17.84
N GLN A 188 -1.40 8.39 17.80
CA GLN A 188 -1.81 7.67 19.01
C GLN A 188 -0.61 7.24 19.89
N GLY A 189 0.61 7.25 19.35
CA GLY A 189 1.85 6.99 20.07
C GLY A 189 2.07 5.54 20.51
N LYS A 190 1.06 4.69 20.41
CA LYS A 190 1.13 3.23 20.70
C LYS A 190 0.96 2.46 19.40
N ILE A 191 2.07 2.09 18.78
CA ILE A 191 2.09 1.28 17.58
C ILE A 191 2.10 -0.20 18.00
N PRO A 192 1.04 -0.97 17.72
CA PRO A 192 0.99 -2.38 18.11
C PRO A 192 1.99 -3.22 17.29
N PHE A 193 2.37 -4.36 17.80
CA PHE A 193 3.13 -5.37 17.05
C PHE A 193 2.22 -6.35 16.33
N GLY A 194 2.80 -7.06 15.37
CA GLY A 194 2.16 -8.15 14.66
C GLY A 194 1.40 -7.73 13.40
N ILE A 195 0.82 -8.70 12.75
CA ILE A 195 0.09 -8.52 11.49
C ILE A 195 -1.31 -7.97 11.79
N LYS A 196 -1.71 -6.96 11.02
CA LYS A 196 -3.06 -6.40 11.02
C LYS A 196 -3.54 -6.25 9.59
N HIS A 197 -4.72 -6.74 9.30
CA HIS A 197 -5.37 -6.51 8.02
C HIS A 197 -6.08 -5.16 8.03
N ILE A 198 -5.80 -4.34 7.03
CA ILE A 198 -6.46 -3.05 6.81
C ILE A 198 -7.24 -3.13 5.52
N HIS A 199 -8.54 -3.02 5.61
CA HIS A 199 -9.43 -3.11 4.45
C HIS A 199 -10.60 -2.13 4.56
N GLY A 200 -11.19 -1.84 3.43
CA GLY A 200 -12.36 -0.99 3.30
C GLY A 200 -13.59 -1.76 2.82
N GLN A 201 -14.36 -1.13 1.95
CA GLN A 201 -15.59 -1.65 1.38
C GLN A 201 -15.33 -2.78 0.39
N ASP A 202 -16.13 -3.86 0.46
CA ASP A 202 -16.12 -4.94 -0.51
C ASP A 202 -16.64 -4.46 -1.86
N LEU A 203 -15.86 -4.70 -2.93
CA LEU A 203 -16.18 -4.31 -4.30
C LEU A 203 -15.74 -5.41 -5.26
N SER A 204 -16.44 -5.54 -6.40
CA SER A 204 -15.86 -6.17 -7.56
C SER A 204 -14.93 -5.21 -8.30
N LYS A 205 -14.06 -5.71 -9.16
CA LYS A 205 -13.26 -4.83 -10.04
C LYS A 205 -14.14 -4.04 -11.00
N TYR A 206 -15.27 -4.59 -11.42
CA TYR A 206 -16.28 -3.88 -12.21
C TYR A 206 -16.84 -2.66 -11.44
N ASP A 207 -17.27 -2.86 -10.17
CA ASP A 207 -17.81 -1.76 -9.37
C ASP A 207 -16.76 -0.70 -9.08
N LEU A 208 -15.51 -1.10 -8.79
CA LEU A 208 -14.41 -0.17 -8.59
C LEU A 208 -14.17 0.71 -9.83
N LEU A 209 -14.18 0.13 -11.04
CA LEU A 209 -14.02 0.91 -12.27
C LEU A 209 -15.19 1.86 -12.50
N LYS A 210 -16.43 1.47 -12.20
CA LYS A 210 -17.61 2.36 -12.26
C LYS A 210 -17.47 3.53 -11.29
N MET A 211 -17.05 3.27 -10.05
CA MET A 211 -16.84 4.32 -9.06
C MET A 211 -15.71 5.27 -9.48
N LEU A 212 -14.65 4.76 -10.09
CA LEU A 212 -13.57 5.57 -10.66
C LEU A 212 -14.08 6.45 -11.83
N ALA A 213 -14.89 5.88 -12.73
CA ALA A 213 -15.47 6.64 -13.84
C ALA A 213 -16.30 7.83 -13.32
N VAL A 214 -17.14 7.61 -12.32
CA VAL A 214 -17.93 8.67 -11.68
C VAL A 214 -17.02 9.69 -11.01
N ALA A 215 -16.07 9.26 -10.20
CA ALA A 215 -15.20 10.14 -9.43
C ALA A 215 -14.34 11.06 -10.31
N TYR A 216 -13.88 10.57 -11.47
CA TYR A 216 -13.03 11.32 -12.41
C TYR A 216 -13.79 11.93 -13.60
N GLY A 217 -15.12 11.78 -13.65
CA GLY A 217 -15.95 12.31 -14.73
C GLY A 217 -15.65 11.70 -16.11
N LEU A 218 -15.33 10.40 -16.14
CA LEU A 218 -15.00 9.68 -17.37
C LEU A 218 -16.27 9.14 -18.03
N ASN A 219 -16.44 9.45 -19.31
CA ASN A 219 -17.45 8.79 -20.13
C ASN A 219 -16.83 7.54 -20.80
N CYS A 220 -16.67 6.47 -20.01
CA CYS A 220 -16.10 5.21 -20.43
C CYS A 220 -17.15 4.10 -20.29
N HIS A 221 -17.40 3.36 -21.36
CA HIS A 221 -18.26 2.18 -21.28
C HIS A 221 -17.52 1.04 -20.60
N ILE A 222 -18.05 0.55 -19.48
CA ILE A 222 -17.47 -0.56 -18.72
C ILE A 222 -18.37 -1.76 -18.89
N GLU A 223 -17.87 -2.77 -19.61
CA GLU A 223 -18.57 -4.04 -19.84
C GLU A 223 -18.38 -4.97 -18.65
N PRO A 224 -19.46 -5.52 -18.06
CA PRO A 224 -19.32 -6.56 -17.06
C PRO A 224 -18.71 -7.80 -17.69
N PHE A 225 -17.70 -8.38 -17.07
CA PHE A 225 -17.03 -9.57 -17.56
C PHE A 225 -16.84 -10.57 -16.43
N GLU A 226 -17.27 -11.81 -16.65
CA GLU A 226 -17.04 -12.91 -15.72
C GLU A 226 -15.85 -13.72 -16.19
N ASP A 227 -14.79 -13.75 -15.37
CA ASP A 227 -13.61 -14.57 -15.64
C ASP A 227 -13.90 -16.05 -15.34
N THR A 228 -13.28 -16.95 -16.08
CA THR A 228 -13.39 -18.40 -15.84
C THR A 228 -12.84 -18.83 -14.48
N GLN A 229 -11.86 -18.09 -13.98
CA GLN A 229 -11.33 -18.22 -12.61
C GLN A 229 -11.66 -16.94 -11.85
N GLY A 230 -12.72 -16.98 -11.05
CA GLY A 230 -13.00 -15.90 -10.09
C GLY A 230 -11.82 -15.71 -9.14
N ARG A 231 -11.69 -14.50 -8.61
CA ARG A 231 -10.64 -14.19 -7.63
C ARG A 231 -11.20 -13.38 -6.47
N ASP A 232 -10.98 -13.85 -5.26
CA ASP A 232 -11.37 -13.12 -4.05
C ASP A 232 -10.15 -12.83 -3.18
N THR A 233 -9.66 -11.60 -3.22
CA THR A 233 -8.54 -11.15 -2.40
C THR A 233 -8.99 -10.24 -1.25
N ARG A 234 -10.28 -10.25 -0.92
CA ARG A 234 -10.79 -9.46 0.18
C ARG A 234 -10.16 -9.89 1.50
N LEU A 235 -9.81 -8.91 2.30
CA LEU A 235 -9.33 -9.11 3.64
C LEU A 235 -10.48 -9.02 4.65
N ARG A 236 -10.33 -9.75 5.74
CA ARG A 236 -11.08 -9.64 7.00
C ARG A 236 -10.08 -9.47 8.12
N THR A 237 -10.52 -9.13 9.31
CA THR A 237 -9.60 -9.00 10.44
C THR A 237 -10.17 -9.64 11.70
N LEU A 238 -9.31 -10.33 12.43
CA LEU A 238 -9.59 -10.79 13.81
C LEU A 238 -9.49 -9.64 14.82
N HIS A 239 -9.02 -8.47 14.38
CA HIS A 239 -8.82 -7.28 15.19
C HIS A 239 -9.86 -6.19 14.86
N THR A 240 -11.15 -6.53 14.97
CA THR A 240 -12.28 -5.67 14.58
C THR A 240 -12.25 -4.31 15.28
N GLU A 241 -12.04 -4.29 16.60
CA GLU A 241 -11.94 -3.02 17.35
C GLU A 241 -10.77 -2.14 16.88
N PHE A 242 -9.65 -2.75 16.47
CA PHE A 242 -8.52 -2.00 15.92
C PHE A 242 -8.92 -1.34 14.60
N LEU A 243 -9.58 -2.07 13.70
CA LEU A 243 -10.02 -1.55 12.41
C LEU A 243 -11.10 -0.47 12.57
N GLU A 244 -12.10 -0.70 13.41
CA GLU A 244 -13.19 0.25 13.68
C GLU A 244 -12.69 1.60 14.18
N ARG A 245 -11.70 1.61 15.09
CA ARG A 245 -11.07 2.85 15.59
C ARG A 245 -10.37 3.65 14.49
N LEU A 246 -10.03 3.06 13.37
CA LEU A 246 -9.40 3.76 12.25
C LEU A 246 -10.40 4.59 11.44
N HIS A 247 -11.72 4.29 11.51
CA HIS A 247 -12.77 5.02 10.81
C HIS A 247 -12.47 5.18 9.32
N ILE A 248 -12.31 4.05 8.63
CA ILE A 248 -12.03 4.03 7.20
C ILE A 248 -13.26 4.53 6.43
N ALA A 249 -13.06 5.54 5.60
CA ALA A 249 -14.13 6.15 4.83
C ALA A 249 -14.67 5.20 3.74
N PRO A 250 -15.94 5.33 3.31
CA PRO A 250 -16.47 4.60 2.16
C PRO A 250 -15.67 4.92 0.88
N MET A 251 -15.59 3.98 -0.06
CA MET A 251 -14.74 4.11 -1.25
C MET A 251 -15.08 5.34 -2.10
N HIS A 252 -16.36 5.72 -2.22
CA HIS A 252 -16.73 6.89 -3.00
C HIS A 252 -16.15 8.20 -2.43
N GLU A 253 -16.09 8.34 -1.10
CA GLU A 253 -15.47 9.49 -0.43
C GLU A 253 -13.95 9.47 -0.62
N GLN A 254 -13.33 8.29 -0.49
CA GLN A 254 -11.90 8.12 -0.71
C GLN A 254 -11.51 8.52 -2.15
N LEU A 255 -12.29 8.12 -3.15
CA LEU A 255 -12.05 8.44 -4.56
C LEU A 255 -12.30 9.91 -4.87
N ALA A 256 -13.35 10.51 -4.31
CA ALA A 256 -13.61 11.95 -4.43
C ALA A 256 -12.43 12.77 -3.89
N LYS A 257 -11.91 12.40 -2.72
CA LYS A 257 -10.73 13.03 -2.13
C LYS A 257 -9.48 12.85 -2.99
N LEU A 258 -9.27 11.63 -3.51
CA LEU A 258 -8.14 11.31 -4.38
C LEU A 258 -8.17 12.13 -5.67
N ASN A 259 -9.34 12.29 -6.30
CA ASN A 259 -9.52 13.13 -7.49
C ASN A 259 -9.18 14.60 -7.22
N CYS A 260 -9.53 15.16 -6.07
CA CYS A 260 -9.11 16.51 -5.69
C CYS A 260 -7.59 16.68 -5.62
N LEU A 261 -6.86 15.62 -5.28
CA LEU A 261 -5.42 15.61 -5.05
C LEU A 261 -4.61 15.16 -6.27
N SER A 262 -5.27 14.63 -7.30
CA SER A 262 -4.65 14.15 -8.53
C SER A 262 -5.18 14.88 -9.77
N ASP A 263 -4.40 14.82 -10.85
CA ASP A 263 -4.84 15.30 -12.16
C ASP A 263 -5.67 14.26 -12.93
N LYS A 264 -6.16 14.63 -14.11
CA LYS A 264 -6.95 13.75 -14.98
C LYS A 264 -6.17 12.55 -15.54
N GLN A 265 -4.86 12.50 -15.33
CA GLN A 265 -3.98 11.41 -15.76
C GLN A 265 -3.58 10.50 -14.56
N GLY A 266 -4.14 10.77 -13.37
CA GLY A 266 -3.82 10.02 -12.14
C GLY A 266 -2.44 10.34 -11.58
N ARG A 267 -1.92 11.54 -11.79
CA ARG A 267 -0.68 12.04 -11.19
C ARG A 267 -1.00 12.94 -10.00
N TRP A 268 -0.15 12.96 -9.00
CA TRP A 268 -0.29 13.91 -7.90
C TRP A 268 -0.20 15.36 -8.41
N ARG A 269 -1.14 16.18 -8.00
CA ARG A 269 -1.03 17.65 -8.20
C ARG A 269 0.11 18.19 -7.35
N GLU A 270 0.76 19.26 -7.78
CA GLU A 270 1.70 19.99 -6.96
C GLU A 270 0.98 20.53 -5.70
N LEU A 271 1.67 20.51 -4.56
CA LEU A 271 1.16 21.16 -3.35
C LEU A 271 1.31 22.67 -3.57
N THR A 272 0.20 23.35 -3.78
CA THR A 272 0.15 24.82 -3.76
C THR A 272 0.24 25.34 -2.35
#